data_be3ae8031428b07f78946911eb9a456d
#
_entry.id   be3ae8031428b07f78946911eb9a456d
#
_cell.length_a   1.000
_cell.length_b   1.000
_cell.length_c   1.000
_cell.angle_alpha   90.00
_cell.angle_beta   90.00
_cell.angle_gamma   90.00
#
_symmetry.space_group_name_H-M   'P 1'
#
loop_
_entity.id
_entity.type
_entity.pdbx_description
1 polymer ?
#
loop_
_entity_poly.entity_id
_entity_poly.type
_entity_poly.pdbx_seq_one_letter_code
_entity_poly.pdbx_strand_id
1 'polypeptide(L)'
;MFIHQTVRRNRSEFKINPHEEFRYFLIFAPLKQTFAMNYKEVIDNIYNEVKPFFGKGHVADYIPALANIDPKQYGIAIATLDGQIVGTGDYQTKFSIQSISKVFTLAMVVRHMGGDLWKYVGREPSGTPFNSLVQLEHEQGIPRNPFINAGALVVTDKLMNLYHRPKEAILQFVRSVAGNDDIYYDKTVAQSEFEHASRNQALGHFMKSFGNIDNDVDSLIDVYCNQCSIAMTCEDLAKSFLFLANHGINPHNNESILTVSRSKRLSALMLTCGFYDESGEFAFRVGMPGKSGVGGGVVAIIPGKLSIAVWSPELNEHGNSYMGIETLERFTTNIGISIF
;
A
#
# COMPACT_ATOMS: atom_id res chain seq x y z
N MET A 1 63.44 -24.26 25.60
CA MET A 1 64.23 -24.01 24.39
C MET A 1 63.27 -23.61 23.27
N PHE A 2 62.88 -22.33 23.26
CA PHE A 2 62.08 -21.74 22.17
C PHE A 2 62.56 -20.31 21.96
N ILE A 3 62.97 -20.03 20.76
CA ILE A 3 63.62 -18.81 20.30
C ILE A 3 62.55 -17.76 19.97
N HIS A 4 62.65 -16.61 20.65
CA HIS A 4 61.92 -15.40 20.27
C HIS A 4 62.66 -14.69 19.13
N GLN A 5 62.03 -14.58 17.97
CA GLN A 5 62.44 -13.66 16.92
C GLN A 5 61.60 -12.40 16.96
N THR A 6 62.28 -11.28 17.31
CA THR A 6 61.75 -9.93 17.33
C THR A 6 61.90 -9.31 15.94
N VAL A 7 60.79 -9.04 15.24
CA VAL A 7 60.80 -8.29 13.98
C VAL A 7 60.72 -6.78 14.31
N ARG A 8 61.80 -6.07 14.08
CA ARG A 8 61.82 -4.59 14.08
C ARG A 8 61.20 -4.08 12.80
N ARG A 9 60.09 -3.31 12.89
CA ARG A 9 59.55 -2.51 11.78
C ARG A 9 60.19 -1.13 11.78
N ASN A 10 60.88 -0.82 10.71
CA ASN A 10 61.40 0.52 10.41
C ASN A 10 60.23 1.49 10.18
N ARG A 11 60.15 2.56 10.94
CA ARG A 11 59.35 3.76 10.67
C ARG A 11 60.14 4.64 9.70
N SER A 12 59.75 4.69 8.44
CA SER A 12 60.15 5.78 7.54
C SER A 12 59.18 6.95 7.76
N GLU A 13 59.74 8.08 8.23
CA GLU A 13 59.03 9.34 8.39
C GLU A 13 58.64 9.90 7.00
N PHE A 14 57.35 9.98 6.74
CA PHE A 14 56.81 10.80 5.64
C PHE A 14 56.78 12.26 6.12
N LYS A 15 57.71 13.09 5.64
CA LYS A 15 57.65 14.54 5.76
C LYS A 15 56.59 15.06 4.81
N ILE A 16 55.45 15.54 5.34
CA ILE A 16 54.43 16.24 4.57
C ILE A 16 54.92 17.69 4.35
N ASN A 17 55.01 18.09 3.08
CA ASN A 17 55.43 19.42 2.67
C ASN A 17 54.25 20.42 2.87
N PRO A 18 54.38 21.55 3.64
CA PRO A 18 53.24 22.42 3.97
C PRO A 18 52.72 23.33 2.87
N HIS A 19 53.18 23.21 1.63
CA HIS A 19 52.89 24.13 0.54
C HIS A 19 52.23 23.50 -0.70
N GLU A 20 51.60 22.32 -0.59
CA GLU A 20 50.70 21.87 -1.63
C GLU A 20 49.31 22.42 -1.36
N GLU A 21 48.96 23.56 -1.98
CA GLU A 21 47.60 24.03 -2.14
C GLU A 21 46.78 22.96 -2.86
N PHE A 22 45.90 22.30 -2.11
CA PHE A 22 44.84 21.47 -2.67
C PHE A 22 43.91 22.39 -3.49
N ARG A 23 44.22 22.58 -4.77
CA ARG A 23 43.23 23.07 -5.75
C ARG A 23 42.15 22.03 -5.89
N TYR A 24 41.09 22.18 -5.09
CA TYR A 24 39.80 21.52 -5.38
C TYR A 24 39.32 22.05 -6.73
N PHE A 25 39.54 21.28 -7.77
CA PHE A 25 38.77 21.43 -9.02
C PHE A 25 37.33 21.06 -8.67
N LEU A 26 36.52 22.02 -8.27
CA LEU A 26 35.09 21.96 -8.37
C LEU A 26 34.77 21.77 -9.88
N ILE A 27 34.71 20.53 -10.31
CA ILE A 27 34.05 20.19 -11.57
C ILE A 27 32.59 20.54 -11.32
N PHE A 28 32.22 21.78 -11.74
CA PHE A 28 30.83 22.09 -11.96
C PHE A 28 30.37 21.17 -13.09
N ALA A 29 29.85 19.99 -12.72
CA ALA A 29 28.98 19.25 -13.60
C ALA A 29 27.89 20.27 -14.00
N PRO A 30 27.58 20.45 -15.28
CA PRO A 30 26.51 21.36 -15.69
C PRO A 30 25.29 20.91 -14.91
N LEU A 31 24.65 21.85 -14.18
CA LEU A 31 23.33 21.68 -13.61
C LEU A 31 22.49 21.03 -14.72
N LYS A 32 22.25 19.71 -14.64
CA LYS A 32 21.23 19.09 -15.45
C LYS A 32 19.99 19.94 -15.17
N GLN A 33 19.57 20.73 -16.17
CA GLN A 33 18.24 21.29 -16.14
C GLN A 33 17.33 20.11 -15.81
N THR A 34 16.81 20.07 -14.59
CA THR A 34 15.76 19.16 -14.19
C THR A 34 14.53 19.61 -14.98
N PHE A 35 14.41 19.14 -16.23
CA PHE A 35 13.13 19.21 -16.90
C PHE A 35 12.13 18.56 -15.94
N ALA A 36 11.09 19.30 -15.56
CA ALA A 36 10.01 18.75 -14.76
C ALA A 36 9.53 17.47 -15.46
N MET A 37 9.50 16.36 -14.74
CA MET A 37 9.08 15.07 -15.29
C MET A 37 7.67 15.20 -15.86
N ASN A 38 7.48 14.91 -17.14
CA ASN A 38 6.18 14.89 -17.79
C ASN A 38 5.46 13.56 -17.48
N TYR A 39 4.89 13.45 -16.28
CA TYR A 39 4.19 12.24 -15.86
C TYR A 39 3.04 11.86 -16.81
N LYS A 40 2.37 12.86 -17.45
CA LYS A 40 1.28 12.58 -18.39
C LYS A 40 1.79 11.79 -19.61
N GLU A 41 2.87 12.20 -20.20
CA GLU A 41 3.49 11.50 -21.33
C GLU A 41 3.96 10.09 -20.93
N VAL A 42 4.58 9.95 -19.74
CA VAL A 42 5.03 8.66 -19.22
C VAL A 42 3.86 7.67 -19.10
N ILE A 43 2.75 8.08 -18.46
CA ILE A 43 1.61 7.15 -18.28
C ILE A 43 0.84 6.91 -19.58
N ASP A 44 0.80 7.84 -20.53
CA ASP A 44 0.18 7.61 -21.84
C ASP A 44 0.96 6.57 -22.66
N ASN A 45 2.28 6.63 -22.62
CA ASN A 45 3.15 5.63 -23.27
C ASN A 45 2.93 4.25 -22.62
N ILE A 46 3.01 4.16 -21.29
CA ILE A 46 2.80 2.92 -20.54
C ILE A 46 1.40 2.36 -20.80
N TYR A 47 0.37 3.20 -20.83
CA TYR A 47 -1.01 2.79 -21.13
C TYR A 47 -1.11 2.04 -22.47
N ASN A 48 -0.42 2.53 -23.50
CA ASN A 48 -0.40 1.89 -24.82
C ASN A 48 0.46 0.60 -24.83
N GLU A 49 1.59 0.58 -24.11
CA GLU A 49 2.47 -0.59 -23.99
C GLU A 49 1.81 -1.75 -23.24
N VAL A 50 0.93 -1.45 -22.26
CA VAL A 50 0.30 -2.48 -21.41
C VAL A 50 -0.99 -3.02 -22.03
N LYS A 51 -1.68 -2.29 -22.92
CA LYS A 51 -2.90 -2.77 -23.60
C LYS A 51 -2.82 -4.18 -24.20
N PRO A 52 -1.71 -4.63 -24.80
CA PRO A 52 -1.60 -5.99 -25.33
C PRO A 52 -1.69 -7.11 -24.27
N PHE A 53 -1.70 -6.77 -22.98
CA PHE A 53 -1.84 -7.72 -21.89
C PHE A 53 -3.30 -7.99 -21.47
N PHE A 54 -4.29 -7.30 -22.03
CA PHE A 54 -5.70 -7.67 -21.83
C PHE A 54 -5.95 -9.15 -22.14
N GLY A 55 -6.75 -9.81 -21.30
CA GLY A 55 -7.07 -11.23 -21.43
C GLY A 55 -6.03 -12.19 -20.84
N LYS A 56 -4.98 -11.67 -20.15
CA LYS A 56 -3.98 -12.50 -19.47
C LYS A 56 -4.32 -12.82 -18.02
N GLY A 57 -5.28 -12.11 -17.43
CA GLY A 57 -5.79 -12.34 -16.10
C GLY A 57 -7.23 -12.84 -16.11
N HIS A 58 -7.87 -12.82 -14.96
CA HIS A 58 -9.27 -13.14 -14.78
C HIS A 58 -9.92 -12.14 -13.80
N VAL A 59 -11.18 -11.79 -14.04
CA VAL A 59 -11.94 -10.95 -13.12
C VAL A 59 -12.30 -11.76 -11.89
N ALA A 60 -12.25 -11.14 -10.69
CA ALA A 60 -12.67 -11.80 -9.45
C ALA A 60 -14.15 -12.21 -9.54
N ASP A 61 -14.45 -13.47 -9.26
CA ASP A 61 -15.78 -14.07 -9.39
C ASP A 61 -16.34 -14.66 -8.09
N TYR A 62 -15.62 -14.48 -6.97
CA TYR A 62 -16.03 -15.01 -5.66
C TYR A 62 -17.28 -14.32 -5.10
N ILE A 63 -17.63 -13.12 -5.59
CA ILE A 63 -18.91 -12.44 -5.36
C ILE A 63 -19.50 -11.93 -6.67
N PRO A 64 -20.85 -12.03 -6.87
CA PRO A 64 -21.51 -11.60 -8.10
C PRO A 64 -21.27 -10.14 -8.48
N ALA A 65 -21.14 -9.27 -7.49
CA ALA A 65 -20.92 -7.84 -7.72
C ALA A 65 -19.56 -7.52 -8.39
N LEU A 66 -18.54 -8.37 -8.24
CA LEU A 66 -17.26 -8.22 -8.93
C LEU A 66 -17.23 -8.97 -10.27
N ALA A 67 -17.89 -10.14 -10.35
CA ALA A 67 -17.88 -10.99 -11.53
C ALA A 67 -18.42 -10.32 -12.81
N ASN A 68 -19.25 -9.28 -12.66
CA ASN A 68 -19.89 -8.58 -13.78
C ASN A 68 -19.12 -7.32 -14.25
N ILE A 69 -17.92 -7.06 -13.74
CA ILE A 69 -17.11 -5.91 -14.16
C ILE A 69 -16.52 -6.18 -15.55
N ASP A 70 -16.58 -5.18 -16.44
CA ASP A 70 -15.97 -5.29 -17.78
C ASP A 70 -14.44 -5.47 -17.65
N PRO A 71 -13.89 -6.62 -18.11
CA PRO A 71 -12.46 -6.90 -18.01
C PRO A 71 -11.58 -5.92 -18.78
N LYS A 72 -12.11 -5.16 -19.72
CA LYS A 72 -11.37 -4.20 -20.55
C LYS A 72 -11.17 -2.83 -19.92
N GLN A 73 -11.67 -2.62 -18.71
CA GLN A 73 -11.41 -1.38 -17.96
C GLN A 73 -9.94 -1.26 -17.61
N TYR A 74 -9.35 -0.11 -17.89
CA TYR A 74 -7.96 0.19 -17.53
C TYR A 74 -7.75 1.69 -17.35
N GLY A 75 -7.35 2.10 -16.16
CA GLY A 75 -7.08 3.48 -15.81
C GLY A 75 -5.83 3.63 -14.96
N ILE A 76 -5.11 4.74 -15.15
CA ILE A 76 -3.92 5.13 -14.37
C ILE A 76 -4.10 6.56 -13.92
N ALA A 77 -3.79 6.87 -12.65
CA ALA A 77 -3.72 8.24 -12.16
C ALA A 77 -2.49 8.44 -11.27
N ILE A 78 -1.88 9.61 -11.36
CA ILE A 78 -0.78 10.07 -10.50
C ILE A 78 -1.22 11.36 -9.82
N ALA A 79 -0.92 11.46 -8.53
CA ALA A 79 -0.98 12.70 -7.77
C ALA A 79 0.41 12.97 -7.16
N THR A 80 0.91 14.18 -7.27
CA THR A 80 2.24 14.58 -6.78
C THR A 80 2.12 15.56 -5.62
N LEU A 81 3.17 15.67 -4.81
CA LEU A 81 3.19 16.61 -3.68
C LEU A 81 3.31 18.08 -4.11
N ASP A 82 3.76 18.36 -5.34
CA ASP A 82 3.76 19.70 -5.94
C ASP A 82 2.42 20.07 -6.60
N GLY A 83 1.40 19.21 -6.45
CA GLY A 83 0.02 19.51 -6.83
C GLY A 83 -0.38 19.10 -8.25
N GLN A 84 0.48 18.36 -8.99
CA GLN A 84 0.08 17.81 -10.28
C GLN A 84 -0.86 16.62 -10.09
N ILE A 85 -1.91 16.55 -10.91
CA ILE A 85 -2.81 15.40 -11.02
C ILE A 85 -2.92 15.09 -12.51
N VAL A 86 -2.53 13.88 -12.88
CA VAL A 86 -2.60 13.41 -14.27
C VAL A 86 -3.22 12.02 -14.31
N GLY A 87 -3.98 11.74 -15.37
CA GLY A 87 -4.61 10.44 -15.54
C GLY A 87 -4.77 10.05 -17.01
N THR A 88 -4.93 8.75 -17.28
CA THR A 88 -5.19 8.20 -18.61
C THR A 88 -6.11 6.98 -18.53
N GLY A 89 -6.84 6.70 -19.61
CA GLY A 89 -7.83 5.63 -19.66
C GLY A 89 -9.02 5.87 -18.74
N ASP A 90 -9.52 4.81 -18.12
CA ASP A 90 -10.72 4.81 -17.28
C ASP A 90 -10.45 5.33 -15.84
N TYR A 91 -9.46 6.23 -15.67
CA TYR A 91 -9.00 6.68 -14.37
C TYR A 91 -10.04 7.40 -13.52
N GLN A 92 -11.13 7.89 -14.11
CA GLN A 92 -12.26 8.54 -13.43
C GLN A 92 -13.47 7.60 -13.23
N THR A 93 -13.39 6.37 -13.69
CA THR A 93 -14.43 5.36 -13.42
C THR A 93 -14.31 4.88 -11.99
N LYS A 94 -15.44 4.86 -11.26
CA LYS A 94 -15.48 4.37 -9.89
C LYS A 94 -15.50 2.85 -9.84
N PHE A 95 -14.74 2.29 -8.92
CA PHE A 95 -14.71 0.86 -8.60
C PHE A 95 -14.57 0.65 -7.09
N SER A 96 -14.95 -0.52 -6.60
CA SER A 96 -14.77 -0.86 -5.18
C SER A 96 -13.30 -1.13 -4.88
N ILE A 97 -12.74 -0.41 -3.91
CA ILE A 97 -11.30 -0.47 -3.61
C ILE A 97 -10.86 -1.73 -2.87
N GLN A 98 -11.82 -2.49 -2.35
CA GLN A 98 -11.58 -3.76 -1.69
C GLN A 98 -10.49 -3.68 -0.62
N SER A 99 -9.51 -4.57 -0.65
CA SER A 99 -8.44 -4.65 0.34
C SER A 99 -7.51 -3.42 0.42
N ILE A 100 -7.61 -2.46 -0.50
CA ILE A 100 -6.89 -1.18 -0.37
C ILE A 100 -7.41 -0.41 0.86
N SER A 101 -8.69 -0.55 1.19
CA SER A 101 -9.33 0.07 2.35
C SER A 101 -8.65 -0.23 3.69
N LYS A 102 -7.97 -1.37 3.80
CA LYS A 102 -7.23 -1.80 5.00
C LYS A 102 -6.11 -0.82 5.40
N VAL A 103 -5.56 -0.07 4.44
CA VAL A 103 -4.55 0.95 4.72
C VAL A 103 -5.16 2.13 5.47
N PHE A 104 -6.37 2.54 5.09
CA PHE A 104 -7.07 3.65 5.75
C PHE A 104 -7.46 3.29 7.18
N THR A 105 -8.07 2.13 7.38
CA THR A 105 -8.47 1.67 8.72
C THR A 105 -7.27 1.45 9.63
N LEU A 106 -6.16 0.91 9.09
CA LEU A 106 -4.90 0.78 9.82
C LEU A 106 -4.33 2.15 10.21
N ALA A 107 -4.34 3.14 9.32
CA ALA A 107 -3.88 4.49 9.61
C ALA A 107 -4.70 5.13 10.75
N MET A 108 -6.03 4.99 10.70
CA MET A 108 -6.93 5.49 11.74
C MET A 108 -6.63 4.86 13.11
N VAL A 109 -6.46 3.53 13.17
CA VAL A 109 -6.18 2.82 14.43
C VAL A 109 -4.77 3.14 14.95
N VAL A 110 -3.75 3.14 14.08
CA VAL A 110 -2.36 3.50 14.46
C VAL A 110 -2.27 4.95 14.95
N ARG A 111 -3.09 5.85 14.41
CA ARG A 111 -3.17 7.24 14.87
C ARG A 111 -3.52 7.33 16.37
N HIS A 112 -4.41 6.47 16.85
CA HIS A 112 -4.90 6.47 18.24
C HIS A 112 -4.11 5.51 19.14
N MET A 113 -3.99 4.24 18.76
CA MET A 113 -3.37 3.21 19.59
C MET A 113 -1.83 3.19 19.52
N GLY A 114 -1.25 3.71 18.44
CA GLY A 114 0.20 3.69 18.28
C GLY A 114 0.79 2.29 18.35
N GLY A 115 1.70 2.07 19.30
CA GLY A 115 2.38 0.79 19.51
C GLY A 115 1.53 -0.30 20.15
N ASP A 116 0.45 0.06 20.82
CA ASP A 116 -0.42 -0.91 21.51
C ASP A 116 -1.17 -1.83 20.57
N LEU A 117 -1.42 -1.41 19.33
CA LEU A 117 -2.03 -2.26 18.30
C LEU A 117 -1.23 -3.54 18.08
N TRP A 118 0.09 -3.49 18.17
CA TRP A 118 0.97 -4.63 17.88
C TRP A 118 0.94 -5.75 18.92
N LYS A 119 0.12 -5.63 19.95
CA LYS A 119 -0.24 -6.72 20.86
C LYS A 119 -1.30 -7.66 20.25
N TYR A 120 -2.08 -7.16 19.29
CA TYR A 120 -3.24 -7.82 18.70
C TYR A 120 -3.00 -8.30 17.26
N VAL A 121 -2.01 -7.74 16.58
CA VAL A 121 -1.65 -8.07 15.20
C VAL A 121 -0.15 -7.93 15.00
N GLY A 122 0.46 -8.88 14.27
CA GLY A 122 1.88 -8.88 13.93
C GLY A 122 2.24 -7.90 12.80
N ARG A 123 3.45 -8.07 12.27
CA ARG A 123 4.04 -7.19 11.23
C ARG A 123 4.82 -7.97 10.19
N GLU A 124 4.73 -9.30 10.21
CA GLU A 124 5.50 -10.17 9.34
C GLU A 124 4.68 -10.62 8.11
N PRO A 125 5.30 -10.80 6.96
CA PRO A 125 4.64 -11.38 5.80
C PRO A 125 4.02 -12.73 6.13
N SER A 126 2.90 -13.05 5.46
CA SER A 126 2.31 -14.38 5.53
C SER A 126 3.02 -15.26 4.51
N GLY A 127 3.68 -16.33 4.94
CA GLY A 127 4.27 -17.34 4.06
C GLY A 127 3.26 -18.37 3.54
N THR A 128 1.97 -18.19 3.85
CA THR A 128 0.85 -19.06 3.47
C THR A 128 -0.28 -18.22 2.88
N PRO A 129 -1.23 -18.81 2.14
CA PRO A 129 -2.40 -18.09 1.65
C PRO A 129 -3.07 -17.28 2.76
N PHE A 130 -3.51 -16.06 2.44
CA PHE A 130 -4.00 -15.01 3.36
C PHE A 130 -5.21 -15.39 4.24
N ASN A 131 -5.70 -16.63 4.15
CA ASN A 131 -6.86 -17.18 4.86
C ASN A 131 -6.53 -18.45 5.67
N SER A 132 -5.27 -18.74 6.01
CA SER A 132 -4.89 -19.96 6.72
C SER A 132 -5.32 -19.92 8.18
N LEU A 133 -6.33 -20.75 8.55
CA LEU A 133 -6.73 -20.99 9.95
C LEU A 133 -5.66 -21.74 10.74
N VAL A 134 -4.93 -22.65 10.10
CA VAL A 134 -3.88 -23.45 10.76
C VAL A 134 -2.75 -22.55 11.28
N GLN A 135 -2.35 -21.57 10.50
CA GLN A 135 -1.35 -20.60 10.94
C GLN A 135 -1.85 -19.76 12.11
N LEU A 136 -3.10 -19.30 12.05
CA LEU A 136 -3.72 -18.50 13.09
C LEU A 136 -3.85 -19.26 14.42
N GLU A 137 -4.07 -20.58 14.37
CA GLU A 137 -4.07 -21.44 15.56
C GLU A 137 -2.68 -21.52 16.21
N HIS A 138 -1.63 -21.76 15.42
CA HIS A 138 -0.26 -21.76 15.92
C HIS A 138 0.15 -20.43 16.56
N GLU A 139 -0.38 -19.33 16.06
CA GLU A 139 -0.13 -17.98 16.54
C GLU A 139 -1.15 -17.51 17.59
N GLN A 140 -1.91 -18.45 18.17
CA GLN A 140 -2.87 -18.21 19.27
C GLN A 140 -3.86 -17.07 18.96
N GLY A 141 -4.38 -17.06 17.75
CA GLY A 141 -5.35 -16.06 17.30
C GLY A 141 -4.77 -14.67 17.00
N ILE A 142 -3.44 -14.48 16.97
CA ILE A 142 -2.80 -13.22 16.61
C ILE A 142 -2.36 -13.27 15.14
N PRO A 143 -3.00 -12.49 14.22
CA PRO A 143 -2.66 -12.51 12.81
C PRO A 143 -1.26 -11.96 12.54
N ARG A 144 -0.57 -12.48 11.52
CA ARG A 144 0.80 -12.08 11.15
C ARG A 144 0.98 -10.63 10.75
N ASN A 145 0.00 -10.05 10.07
CA ASN A 145 0.04 -8.65 9.65
C ASN A 145 -1.37 -8.10 9.44
N PRO A 146 -1.54 -6.77 9.39
CA PRO A 146 -2.86 -6.13 9.27
C PRO A 146 -3.48 -6.19 7.86
N PHE A 147 -2.79 -6.74 6.85
CA PHE A 147 -3.26 -6.77 5.47
C PHE A 147 -3.81 -8.12 5.02
N ILE A 148 -3.54 -9.22 5.75
CA ILE A 148 -4.33 -10.45 5.62
C ILE A 148 -5.71 -10.24 6.23
N ASN A 149 -6.71 -11.02 5.83
CA ASN A 149 -8.10 -10.80 6.27
C ASN A 149 -8.24 -10.87 7.79
N ALA A 150 -7.65 -11.87 8.44
CA ALA A 150 -7.67 -11.98 9.90
C ALA A 150 -7.12 -10.71 10.59
N GLY A 151 -5.99 -10.18 10.10
CA GLY A 151 -5.40 -8.96 10.65
C GLY A 151 -6.25 -7.72 10.39
N ALA A 152 -6.88 -7.62 9.23
CA ALA A 152 -7.79 -6.53 8.92
C ALA A 152 -9.05 -6.57 9.80
N LEU A 153 -9.58 -7.75 10.12
CA LEU A 153 -10.68 -7.91 11.07
C LEU A 153 -10.27 -7.42 12.47
N VAL A 154 -9.07 -7.77 12.96
CA VAL A 154 -8.56 -7.23 14.23
C VAL A 154 -8.47 -5.70 14.20
N VAL A 155 -7.91 -5.12 13.13
CA VAL A 155 -7.84 -3.67 12.98
C VAL A 155 -9.23 -3.02 12.97
N THR A 156 -10.19 -3.63 12.26
CA THR A 156 -11.58 -3.14 12.22
C THR A 156 -12.25 -3.25 13.58
N ASP A 157 -12.03 -4.34 14.33
CA ASP A 157 -12.51 -4.52 15.71
C ASP A 157 -12.00 -3.42 16.63
N LYS A 158 -10.70 -3.12 16.59
CA LYS A 158 -10.11 -2.04 17.39
C LYS A 158 -10.62 -0.66 16.94
N LEU A 159 -10.89 -0.47 15.64
CA LEU A 159 -11.51 0.76 15.14
C LEU A 159 -12.93 0.94 15.70
N MET A 160 -13.73 -0.13 15.78
CA MET A 160 -15.06 -0.09 16.38
C MET A 160 -15.04 0.32 17.87
N ASN A 161 -13.98 -0.04 18.59
CA ASN A 161 -13.80 0.42 19.96
C ASN A 161 -13.45 1.92 20.08
N LEU A 162 -12.89 2.51 19.03
CA LEU A 162 -12.48 3.93 18.99
C LEU A 162 -13.60 4.86 18.50
N TYR A 163 -14.55 4.35 17.70
CA TYR A 163 -15.57 5.18 17.05
C TYR A 163 -16.98 4.60 17.24
N HIS A 164 -17.90 5.40 17.78
CA HIS A 164 -19.31 5.00 17.96
C HIS A 164 -20.03 4.71 16.63
N ARG A 165 -19.60 5.37 15.55
CA ARG A 165 -20.12 5.20 14.18
C ARG A 165 -18.99 4.85 13.25
N PRO A 166 -18.47 3.61 13.29
CA PRO A 166 -17.24 3.24 12.59
C PRO A 166 -17.35 3.40 11.08
N LYS A 167 -18.49 3.05 10.47
CA LYS A 167 -18.69 3.19 9.02
C LYS A 167 -18.64 4.66 8.58
N GLU A 168 -19.31 5.54 9.29
CA GLU A 168 -19.26 6.98 9.00
C GLU A 168 -17.86 7.55 9.20
N ALA A 169 -17.16 7.15 10.26
CA ALA A 169 -15.80 7.60 10.54
C ALA A 169 -14.82 7.18 9.45
N ILE A 170 -14.89 5.94 8.96
CA ILE A 170 -14.07 5.44 7.85
C ILE A 170 -14.34 6.27 6.58
N LEU A 171 -15.61 6.45 6.22
CA LEU A 171 -15.97 7.17 5.00
C LEU A 171 -15.52 8.63 5.05
N GLN A 172 -15.72 9.31 6.19
CA GLN A 172 -15.26 10.68 6.39
C GLN A 172 -13.73 10.80 6.32
N PHE A 173 -13.01 9.85 6.91
CA PHE A 173 -11.56 9.81 6.81
C PHE A 173 -11.10 9.69 5.36
N VAL A 174 -11.66 8.75 4.59
CA VAL A 174 -11.30 8.53 3.18
C VAL A 174 -11.62 9.77 2.34
N ARG A 175 -12.78 10.40 2.55
CA ARG A 175 -13.17 11.66 1.89
C ARG A 175 -12.18 12.79 2.20
N SER A 176 -11.79 12.93 3.46
CA SER A 176 -10.82 13.95 3.90
C SER A 176 -9.46 13.78 3.24
N VAL A 177 -8.91 12.56 3.19
CA VAL A 177 -7.58 12.32 2.59
C VAL A 177 -7.61 12.36 1.06
N ALA A 178 -8.74 12.07 0.42
CA ALA A 178 -8.92 12.19 -1.02
C ALA A 178 -9.29 13.63 -1.47
N GLY A 179 -9.81 14.46 -0.55
CA GLY A 179 -10.37 15.76 -0.88
C GLY A 179 -11.61 15.65 -1.77
N ASN A 180 -12.45 14.60 -1.57
CA ASN A 180 -13.64 14.34 -2.37
C ASN A 180 -14.79 13.76 -1.54
N ASP A 181 -15.88 14.52 -1.41
CA ASP A 181 -17.08 14.13 -0.66
C ASP A 181 -18.00 13.18 -1.44
N ASP A 182 -17.78 12.98 -2.75
CA ASP A 182 -18.58 12.09 -3.60
C ASP A 182 -18.18 10.60 -3.47
N ILE A 183 -17.23 10.27 -2.62
CA ILE A 183 -16.87 8.89 -2.27
C ILE A 183 -17.98 8.30 -1.41
N TYR A 184 -18.38 7.06 -1.67
CA TYR A 184 -19.47 6.39 -0.97
C TYR A 184 -19.24 4.89 -0.85
N TYR A 185 -20.03 4.22 -0.02
CA TYR A 185 -20.14 2.77 0.03
C TYR A 185 -21.04 2.27 -1.08
N ASP A 186 -20.52 1.42 -1.96
CA ASP A 186 -21.38 0.69 -2.91
C ASP A 186 -22.18 -0.38 -2.15
N LYS A 187 -23.47 -0.12 -2.00
CA LYS A 187 -24.35 -0.99 -1.21
C LYS A 187 -24.51 -2.37 -1.83
N THR A 188 -24.46 -2.47 -3.16
CA THR A 188 -24.55 -3.75 -3.87
C THR A 188 -23.32 -4.59 -3.59
N VAL A 189 -22.13 -3.99 -3.65
CA VAL A 189 -20.88 -4.67 -3.31
C VAL A 189 -20.85 -5.03 -1.83
N ALA A 190 -21.24 -4.13 -0.92
CA ALA A 190 -21.27 -4.39 0.53
C ALA A 190 -22.18 -5.57 0.88
N GLN A 191 -23.37 -5.62 0.30
CA GLN A 191 -24.32 -6.73 0.51
C GLN A 191 -23.76 -8.04 -0.05
N SER A 192 -23.21 -8.01 -1.25
CA SER A 192 -22.60 -9.19 -1.89
C SER A 192 -21.43 -9.74 -1.08
N GLU A 193 -20.56 -8.88 -0.55
CA GLU A 193 -19.47 -9.25 0.37
C GLU A 193 -19.99 -9.90 1.66
N PHE A 194 -21.05 -9.31 2.26
CA PHE A 194 -21.63 -9.83 3.51
C PHE A 194 -22.25 -11.21 3.32
N GLU A 195 -23.00 -11.43 2.22
CA GLU A 195 -23.61 -12.72 1.90
C GLU A 195 -22.59 -13.83 1.65
N HIS A 196 -21.38 -13.49 1.24
CA HIS A 196 -20.29 -14.45 0.97
C HIS A 196 -19.19 -14.44 2.05
N ALA A 197 -19.44 -13.81 3.22
CA ALA A 197 -18.45 -13.58 4.28
C ALA A 197 -18.16 -14.78 5.16
N SER A 198 -18.70 -15.98 4.92
CA SER A 198 -18.59 -17.14 5.81
C SER A 198 -17.15 -17.43 6.28
N ARG A 199 -16.16 -17.29 5.41
CA ARG A 199 -14.74 -17.47 5.78
C ARG A 199 -14.25 -16.38 6.73
N ASN A 200 -14.64 -15.13 6.52
CA ASN A 200 -14.30 -14.02 7.41
C ASN A 200 -15.02 -14.13 8.75
N GLN A 201 -16.28 -14.62 8.78
CA GLN A 201 -17.00 -14.94 10.02
C GLN A 201 -16.27 -16.04 10.80
N ALA A 202 -15.83 -17.12 10.13
CA ALA A 202 -15.05 -18.18 10.76
C ALA A 202 -13.75 -17.65 11.38
N LEU A 203 -13.00 -16.78 10.66
CA LEU A 203 -11.80 -16.11 11.19
C LEU A 203 -12.13 -15.23 12.39
N GLY A 204 -13.21 -14.45 12.34
CA GLY A 204 -13.67 -13.59 13.43
C GLY A 204 -14.01 -14.39 14.70
N HIS A 205 -14.80 -15.44 14.58
CA HIS A 205 -15.14 -16.33 15.72
C HIS A 205 -13.92 -17.06 16.26
N PHE A 206 -13.01 -17.50 15.37
CA PHE A 206 -11.79 -18.17 15.79
C PHE A 206 -10.90 -17.25 16.62
N MET A 207 -10.64 -16.02 16.15
CA MET A 207 -9.86 -15.03 16.91
C MET A 207 -10.57 -14.59 18.20
N LYS A 208 -11.91 -14.53 18.20
CA LYS A 208 -12.70 -14.24 19.41
C LYS A 208 -12.53 -15.30 20.49
N SER A 209 -12.39 -16.58 20.12
CA SER A 209 -12.15 -17.66 21.09
C SER A 209 -10.80 -17.53 21.82
N PHE A 210 -9.83 -16.82 21.23
CA PHE A 210 -8.55 -16.45 21.87
C PHE A 210 -8.59 -15.09 22.59
N GLY A 211 -9.74 -14.39 22.58
CA GLY A 211 -9.88 -13.07 23.19
C GLY A 211 -9.25 -11.92 22.38
N ASN A 212 -8.96 -12.11 21.07
CA ASN A 212 -8.35 -11.09 20.22
C ASN A 212 -9.39 -10.21 19.48
N ILE A 213 -10.68 -10.58 19.52
CA ILE A 213 -11.82 -9.80 19.01
C ILE A 213 -12.75 -9.48 20.18
N ASP A 214 -13.07 -8.20 20.36
CA ASP A 214 -13.91 -7.69 21.46
C ASP A 214 -15.38 -7.62 21.06
N ASN A 215 -15.67 -7.13 19.85
CA ASN A 215 -17.01 -6.84 19.38
C ASN A 215 -17.78 -8.12 18.94
N ASP A 216 -19.07 -7.94 18.68
CA ASP A 216 -19.87 -8.94 18.00
C ASP A 216 -19.35 -9.20 16.60
N VAL A 217 -19.24 -10.49 16.20
CA VAL A 217 -18.59 -10.86 14.93
C VAL A 217 -19.43 -10.42 13.73
N ASP A 218 -20.76 -10.54 13.79
CA ASP A 218 -21.62 -10.13 12.67
C ASP A 218 -21.55 -8.61 12.45
N SER A 219 -21.54 -7.83 13.53
CA SER A 219 -21.33 -6.38 13.50
C SER A 219 -19.95 -6.01 12.95
N LEU A 220 -18.91 -6.74 13.33
CA LEU A 220 -17.56 -6.58 12.81
C LEU A 220 -17.50 -6.82 11.29
N ILE A 221 -18.11 -7.92 10.84
CA ILE A 221 -18.16 -8.29 9.41
C ILE A 221 -18.95 -7.25 8.60
N ASP A 222 -20.05 -6.70 9.13
CA ASP A 222 -20.80 -5.64 8.47
C ASP A 222 -19.91 -4.40 8.24
N VAL A 223 -19.16 -3.96 9.25
CA VAL A 223 -18.23 -2.83 9.10
C VAL A 223 -17.13 -3.15 8.10
N TYR A 224 -16.58 -4.35 8.15
CA TYR A 224 -15.51 -4.81 7.25
C TYR A 224 -15.98 -4.90 5.79
N CYS A 225 -17.17 -5.44 5.52
CA CYS A 225 -17.73 -5.51 4.17
C CYS A 225 -18.01 -4.10 3.61
N ASN A 226 -18.53 -3.19 4.44
CA ASN A 226 -18.72 -1.80 4.03
C ASN A 226 -17.39 -1.14 3.67
N GLN A 227 -16.31 -1.29 4.46
CA GLN A 227 -15.02 -0.67 4.10
C GLN A 227 -14.45 -1.23 2.78
N CYS A 228 -14.64 -2.52 2.48
CA CYS A 228 -14.23 -3.13 1.21
C CYS A 228 -15.02 -2.55 0.02
N SER A 229 -16.27 -2.14 0.23
CA SER A 229 -17.18 -1.62 -0.79
C SER A 229 -17.01 -0.13 -1.09
N ILE A 230 -16.05 0.58 -0.49
CA ILE A 230 -15.81 1.99 -0.79
C ILE A 230 -15.55 2.15 -2.29
N ALA A 231 -16.34 2.99 -2.96
CA ALA A 231 -16.25 3.29 -4.39
C ALA A 231 -15.39 4.55 -4.60
N MET A 232 -14.27 4.38 -5.30
CA MET A 232 -13.30 5.44 -5.62
C MET A 232 -12.84 5.32 -7.07
N THR A 233 -12.33 6.41 -7.61
CA THR A 233 -11.61 6.45 -8.89
C THR A 233 -10.10 6.24 -8.67
N CYS A 234 -9.32 6.01 -9.75
CA CYS A 234 -7.86 6.02 -9.62
C CYS A 234 -7.34 7.39 -9.16
N GLU A 235 -8.00 8.48 -9.59
CA GLU A 235 -7.65 9.84 -9.14
C GLU A 235 -7.87 9.99 -7.64
N ASP A 236 -9.03 9.58 -7.12
CA ASP A 236 -9.32 9.61 -5.68
C ASP A 236 -8.28 8.81 -4.89
N LEU A 237 -7.95 7.60 -5.37
CA LEU A 237 -6.94 6.75 -4.72
C LEU A 237 -5.56 7.40 -4.73
N ALA A 238 -5.10 7.93 -5.88
CA ALA A 238 -3.81 8.59 -5.95
C ALA A 238 -3.75 9.79 -5.00
N LYS A 239 -4.79 10.62 -4.94
CA LYS A 239 -4.90 11.75 -4.00
C LYS A 239 -4.90 11.29 -2.54
N SER A 240 -5.68 10.25 -2.22
CA SER A 240 -5.87 9.77 -0.86
C SER A 240 -4.63 9.14 -0.23
N PHE A 241 -3.65 8.69 -1.02
CA PHE A 241 -2.39 8.13 -0.52
C PHE A 241 -1.26 9.15 -0.40
N LEU A 242 -1.48 10.39 -0.84
CA LEU A 242 -0.47 11.45 -0.72
C LEU A 242 -0.07 11.73 0.73
N PHE A 243 -0.95 11.52 1.72
CA PHE A 243 -0.55 11.71 3.12
C PHE A 243 0.58 10.76 3.53
N LEU A 244 0.63 9.54 2.99
CA LEU A 244 1.75 8.61 3.23
C LEU A 244 3.01 9.05 2.48
N ALA A 245 2.88 9.49 1.22
CA ALA A 245 3.98 10.06 0.47
C ALA A 245 4.53 11.32 1.15
N ASN A 246 3.67 12.11 1.82
CA ASN A 246 4.00 13.32 2.57
C ASN A 246 4.28 13.06 4.06
N HIS A 247 4.88 11.93 4.38
CA HIS A 247 5.34 11.60 5.73
C HIS A 247 4.28 11.67 6.84
N GLY A 248 3.01 11.47 6.48
CA GLY A 248 1.88 11.44 7.41
C GLY A 248 1.06 12.72 7.46
N ILE A 249 1.36 13.72 6.64
CA ILE A 249 0.62 15.00 6.55
C ILE A 249 -0.27 14.97 5.31
N ASN A 250 -1.57 15.22 5.49
CA ASN A 250 -2.51 15.36 4.37
C ASN A 250 -2.24 16.68 3.62
N PRO A 251 -1.82 16.65 2.34
CA PRO A 251 -1.50 17.87 1.60
C PRO A 251 -2.73 18.74 1.28
N HIS A 252 -3.95 18.19 1.33
CA HIS A 252 -5.17 18.94 1.02
C HIS A 252 -5.55 19.96 2.12
N ASN A 253 -5.26 19.64 3.39
CA ASN A 253 -5.67 20.47 4.53
C ASN A 253 -4.56 20.66 5.57
N ASN A 254 -3.35 20.18 5.32
CA ASN A 254 -2.20 20.20 6.23
C ASN A 254 -2.44 19.45 7.57
N GLU A 255 -3.44 18.60 7.65
CA GLU A 255 -3.70 17.79 8.84
C GLU A 255 -2.60 16.74 9.04
N SER A 256 -2.06 16.68 10.26
CA SER A 256 -1.16 15.60 10.66
C SER A 256 -1.97 14.34 10.97
N ILE A 257 -2.04 13.42 10.00
CA ILE A 257 -2.72 12.12 10.12
C ILE A 257 -1.87 11.16 10.97
N LEU A 258 -0.57 11.06 10.64
CA LEU A 258 0.39 10.20 11.32
C LEU A 258 1.67 10.97 11.60
N THR A 259 2.40 10.56 12.63
CA THR A 259 3.80 11.02 12.79
C THR A 259 4.67 10.44 11.69
N VAL A 260 5.78 11.10 11.36
CA VAL A 260 6.76 10.61 10.37
C VAL A 260 7.16 9.15 10.63
N SER A 261 7.39 8.78 11.91
CA SER A 261 7.76 7.42 12.30
C SER A 261 6.63 6.41 12.04
N ARG A 262 5.35 6.78 12.27
CA ARG A 262 4.20 5.91 12.01
C ARG A 262 3.94 5.77 10.52
N SER A 263 4.06 6.86 9.75
CA SER A 263 3.94 6.85 8.29
C SER A 263 5.00 5.93 7.66
N LYS A 264 6.27 6.06 8.06
CA LYS A 264 7.35 5.17 7.62
C LYS A 264 7.04 3.69 7.88
N ARG A 265 6.53 3.35 9.08
CA ARG A 265 6.19 1.97 9.45
C ARG A 265 5.02 1.43 8.66
N LEU A 266 4.01 2.27 8.37
CA LEU A 266 2.88 1.88 7.53
C LEU A 266 3.35 1.60 6.10
N SER A 267 4.20 2.48 5.53
CA SER A 267 4.80 2.26 4.21
C SER A 267 5.66 0.99 4.16
N ALA A 268 6.40 0.69 5.23
CA ALA A 268 7.15 -0.57 5.32
C ALA A 268 6.24 -1.80 5.30
N LEU A 269 5.11 -1.77 6.02
CA LEU A 269 4.11 -2.84 5.96
C LEU A 269 3.48 -2.97 4.57
N MET A 270 3.21 -1.85 3.87
CA MET A 270 2.73 -1.89 2.49
C MET A 270 3.76 -2.56 1.57
N LEU A 271 5.05 -2.30 1.75
CA LEU A 271 6.10 -2.93 0.95
C LEU A 271 6.18 -4.44 1.20
N THR A 272 6.11 -4.88 2.46
CA THR A 272 6.36 -6.28 2.84
C THR A 272 5.11 -7.16 2.83
N CYS A 273 3.91 -6.58 2.94
CA CYS A 273 2.66 -7.32 3.11
C CYS A 273 1.52 -6.85 2.20
N GLY A 274 1.76 -5.87 1.31
CA GLY A 274 0.70 -5.19 0.57
C GLY A 274 0.11 -5.97 -0.61
N PHE A 275 0.81 -6.99 -1.11
CA PHE A 275 0.47 -7.77 -2.30
C PHE A 275 0.25 -9.26 -2.01
N TYR A 276 -0.44 -9.57 -0.92
CA TYR A 276 -0.74 -10.94 -0.50
C TYR A 276 0.56 -11.76 -0.37
N ASP A 277 0.65 -12.90 -1.05
CA ASP A 277 1.84 -13.76 -1.10
C ASP A 277 2.87 -13.36 -2.18
N GLU A 278 2.60 -12.29 -2.96
CA GLU A 278 3.46 -11.76 -4.04
C GLU A 278 4.22 -10.48 -3.63
N SER A 279 4.20 -10.09 -2.34
CA SER A 279 4.82 -8.82 -1.91
C SER A 279 6.33 -8.75 -2.16
N GLY A 280 7.04 -9.88 -2.09
CA GLY A 280 8.47 -9.96 -2.40
C GLY A 280 8.75 -9.72 -3.88
N GLU A 281 8.00 -10.36 -4.76
CA GLU A 281 8.09 -10.18 -6.21
C GLU A 281 7.73 -8.74 -6.62
N PHE A 282 6.67 -8.18 -6.03
CA PHE A 282 6.31 -6.78 -6.26
C PHE A 282 7.44 -5.82 -5.83
N ALA A 283 8.04 -6.03 -4.67
CA ALA A 283 9.16 -5.22 -4.21
C ALA A 283 10.38 -5.33 -5.14
N PHE A 284 10.65 -6.53 -5.66
CA PHE A 284 11.75 -6.80 -6.61
C PHE A 284 11.52 -6.11 -7.95
N ARG A 285 10.31 -6.22 -8.53
CA ARG A 285 9.99 -5.67 -9.85
C ARG A 285 9.75 -4.16 -9.83
N VAL A 286 8.99 -3.68 -8.83
CA VAL A 286 8.45 -2.32 -8.79
C VAL A 286 9.23 -1.41 -7.83
N GLY A 287 9.63 -1.93 -6.67
CA GLY A 287 10.39 -1.15 -5.70
C GLY A 287 9.64 0.04 -5.07
N MET A 288 8.35 -0.12 -4.82
CA MET A 288 7.49 0.90 -4.18
C MET A 288 6.66 0.28 -3.04
N PRO A 289 6.42 0.96 -1.92
CA PRO A 289 5.35 0.60 -1.00
C PRO A 289 4.00 0.68 -1.70
N GLY A 290 3.22 -0.41 -1.68
CA GLY A 290 1.94 -0.42 -2.36
C GLY A 290 0.92 -1.36 -1.72
N LYS A 291 -0.33 -1.26 -2.17
CA LYS A 291 -1.44 -2.12 -1.72
C LYS A 291 -2.33 -2.49 -2.90
N SER A 292 -2.65 -3.76 -2.98
CA SER A 292 -3.55 -4.35 -3.97
C SER A 292 -4.93 -4.63 -3.38
N GLY A 293 -5.94 -4.64 -4.24
CA GLY A 293 -7.32 -5.05 -3.95
C GLY A 293 -7.88 -5.94 -5.05
N VAL A 294 -8.63 -6.96 -4.66
CA VAL A 294 -9.21 -7.95 -5.60
C VAL A 294 -10.27 -7.36 -6.56
N GLY A 295 -10.65 -6.09 -6.41
CA GLY A 295 -11.39 -5.33 -7.42
C GLY A 295 -10.54 -4.87 -8.61
N GLY A 296 -9.26 -5.24 -8.66
CA GLY A 296 -8.32 -4.87 -9.72
C GLY A 296 -7.60 -3.55 -9.49
N GLY A 297 -7.81 -2.91 -8.35
CA GLY A 297 -7.09 -1.69 -7.96
C GLY A 297 -5.73 -1.99 -7.35
N VAL A 298 -4.75 -1.14 -7.67
CA VAL A 298 -3.43 -1.11 -7.04
C VAL A 298 -3.06 0.34 -6.78
N VAL A 299 -2.52 0.63 -5.61
CA VAL A 299 -1.97 1.95 -5.29
C VAL A 299 -0.57 1.81 -4.73
N ALA A 300 0.34 2.69 -5.12
CA ALA A 300 1.72 2.71 -4.64
C ALA A 300 2.21 4.15 -4.43
N ILE A 301 3.25 4.32 -3.60
CA ILE A 301 3.79 5.64 -3.27
C ILE A 301 5.30 5.70 -3.49
N ILE A 302 5.79 6.86 -3.88
CA ILE A 302 7.19 7.26 -3.76
C ILE A 302 7.27 8.30 -2.64
N PRO A 303 7.80 7.96 -1.46
CA PRO A 303 7.91 8.89 -0.34
C PRO A 303 8.63 10.18 -0.74
N GLY A 304 8.10 11.32 -0.33
CA GLY A 304 8.60 12.65 -0.67
C GLY A 304 8.27 13.12 -2.09
N LYS A 305 7.47 12.36 -2.89
CA LYS A 305 7.21 12.71 -4.29
C LYS A 305 5.75 12.57 -4.72
N LEU A 306 5.22 11.35 -4.77
CA LEU A 306 3.94 11.08 -5.42
C LEU A 306 3.25 9.82 -4.91
N SER A 307 2.00 9.70 -5.30
CA SER A 307 1.21 8.46 -5.29
C SER A 307 0.72 8.15 -6.70
N ILE A 308 0.66 6.88 -7.04
CA ILE A 308 0.13 6.36 -8.31
C ILE A 308 -0.91 5.29 -8.02
N ALA A 309 -2.04 5.34 -8.71
CA ALA A 309 -3.08 4.34 -8.66
C ALA A 309 -3.35 3.80 -10.06
N VAL A 310 -3.56 2.49 -10.14
CA VAL A 310 -3.90 1.77 -11.37
C VAL A 310 -5.13 0.91 -11.09
N TRP A 311 -6.06 0.86 -12.02
CA TRP A 311 -7.19 -0.05 -11.98
C TRP A 311 -7.31 -0.80 -13.28
N SER A 312 -7.29 -2.13 -13.19
CA SER A 312 -7.68 -3.07 -14.23
C SER A 312 -8.19 -4.34 -13.56
N PRO A 313 -9.43 -4.79 -13.84
CA PRO A 313 -10.12 -5.85 -13.10
C PRO A 313 -9.49 -7.23 -13.22
N GLU A 314 -8.74 -7.51 -14.29
CA GLU A 314 -8.11 -8.81 -14.51
C GLU A 314 -6.97 -9.04 -13.52
N LEU A 315 -7.09 -10.10 -12.73
CA LEU A 315 -6.15 -10.51 -11.69
C LEU A 315 -5.24 -11.64 -12.17
N ASN A 316 -4.02 -11.67 -11.65
CA ASN A 316 -3.13 -12.83 -11.76
C ASN A 316 -3.53 -13.94 -10.76
N GLU A 317 -2.79 -15.05 -10.75
CA GLU A 317 -3.03 -16.21 -9.88
C GLU A 317 -2.92 -15.90 -8.37
N HIS A 318 -2.25 -14.80 -8.00
CA HIS A 318 -2.11 -14.32 -6.62
C HIS A 318 -3.20 -13.31 -6.20
N GLY A 319 -4.14 -12.99 -7.10
CA GLY A 319 -5.24 -12.05 -6.83
C GLY A 319 -4.87 -10.56 -6.95
N ASN A 320 -3.74 -10.25 -7.59
CA ASN A 320 -3.30 -8.89 -7.86
C ASN A 320 -3.61 -8.50 -9.32
N SER A 321 -3.90 -7.22 -9.57
CA SER A 321 -4.12 -6.73 -10.93
C SER A 321 -2.93 -7.00 -11.82
N TYR A 322 -3.13 -7.85 -12.86
CA TYR A 322 -2.06 -8.21 -13.80
C TYR A 322 -1.50 -6.96 -14.48
N MET A 323 -2.37 -6.19 -15.12
CA MET A 323 -1.97 -4.96 -15.80
C MET A 323 -1.48 -3.88 -14.82
N GLY A 324 -1.99 -3.88 -13.58
CA GLY A 324 -1.55 -2.96 -12.53
C GLY A 324 -0.07 -3.15 -12.18
N ILE A 325 0.38 -4.40 -11.98
CA ILE A 325 1.79 -4.71 -11.71
C ILE A 325 2.67 -4.35 -12.92
N GLU A 326 2.26 -4.76 -14.14
CA GLU A 326 2.97 -4.43 -15.39
C GLU A 326 3.13 -2.92 -15.60
N THR A 327 2.10 -2.15 -15.24
CA THR A 327 2.12 -0.68 -15.30
C THR A 327 3.14 -0.09 -14.34
N LEU A 328 3.12 -0.53 -13.07
CA LEU A 328 3.98 0.03 -12.03
C LEU A 328 5.46 -0.32 -12.25
N GLU A 329 5.76 -1.51 -12.74
CA GLU A 329 7.13 -1.90 -13.12
C GLU A 329 7.69 -1.00 -14.23
N ARG A 330 6.91 -0.77 -15.31
CA ARG A 330 7.31 0.16 -16.37
C ARG A 330 7.43 1.59 -15.87
N PHE A 331 6.53 1.99 -14.97
CA PHE A 331 6.56 3.33 -14.40
C PHE A 331 7.88 3.58 -13.67
N THR A 332 8.26 2.74 -12.71
CA THR A 332 9.51 2.91 -11.96
C THR A 332 10.75 2.79 -12.86
N THR A 333 10.72 1.90 -13.85
CA THR A 333 11.80 1.74 -14.84
C THR A 333 11.96 3.02 -15.70
N ASN A 334 10.86 3.56 -16.23
CA ASN A 334 10.91 4.73 -17.14
C ASN A 334 11.30 6.02 -16.41
N ILE A 335 10.85 6.20 -15.17
CA ILE A 335 11.22 7.39 -14.39
C ILE A 335 12.56 7.24 -13.66
N GLY A 336 13.11 6.02 -13.57
CA GLY A 336 14.38 5.74 -12.87
C GLY A 336 14.30 6.03 -11.36
N ILE A 337 13.13 5.88 -10.74
CA ILE A 337 12.91 6.18 -9.32
C ILE A 337 12.17 5.04 -8.65
N SER A 338 12.77 4.53 -7.56
CA SER A 338 12.17 3.60 -6.61
C SER A 338 12.54 4.02 -5.19
N ILE A 339 12.23 3.21 -4.19
CA ILE A 339 12.73 3.44 -2.82
C ILE A 339 14.13 2.86 -2.58
N PHE A 340 14.68 2.18 -3.56
CA PHE A 340 16.01 1.54 -3.54
C PHE A 340 17.03 2.35 -4.32
#